data_3870f4ef74adbc9c274368ca91089bc5
#
_entry.id   3870f4ef74adbc9c274368ca91089bc5
#
_cell.length_a   1.000
_cell.length_b   1.000
_cell.length_c   1.000
_cell.angle_alpha   90.00
_cell.angle_beta   90.00
_cell.angle_gamma   90.00
#
_symmetry.space_group_name_H-M   'P 1'
#
loop_
_entity.id
_entity.type
_entity.pdbx_description
1 polymer ?
#
loop_
_entity_poly.entity_id
_entity_poly.type
_entity_poly.pdbx_seq_one_letter_code
_entity_poly.pdbx_strand_id
1 'polypeptide(L)'
;MTTTIAVIDYGMGNLRSVSKALEHVAPEAEVTVTSDAEVVRRAERVVFPGQGAMPDCMREMDARGLRPAVLEAARSKPFLGICIGLQMLFERSEEGDTPGLGVFPGRVKRFPPEAMKHAPGGRLKVPHMGWNEVMQAEPHALWRGIADANRYYFVHSYYVEAGTPELVAGYSVYAFPFTCAVAQDNIFAVQFHPEKSQTAGLALLANFVTWKP
;
A
#
# COMPACT_ATOMS: atom_id res chain seq x y z
N MET A 1 15.01 14.56 -18.08
CA MET A 1 13.93 13.66 -18.53
C MET A 1 12.80 13.76 -17.53
N THR A 2 11.57 13.79 -17.99
CA THR A 2 10.38 13.84 -17.14
C THR A 2 10.16 12.47 -16.52
N THR A 3 10.04 12.37 -15.20
CA THR A 3 9.76 11.10 -14.52
C THR A 3 8.35 10.60 -14.87
N THR A 4 8.24 9.35 -15.30
CA THR A 4 6.96 8.72 -15.64
C THR A 4 6.49 7.79 -14.53
N ILE A 5 5.22 7.97 -14.10
CA ILE A 5 4.61 7.20 -13.01
C ILE A 5 3.33 6.54 -13.52
N ALA A 6 3.28 5.22 -13.51
CA ALA A 6 2.06 4.47 -13.79
C ALA A 6 1.29 4.19 -12.51
N VAL A 7 0.04 4.62 -12.45
CA VAL A 7 -0.94 4.22 -11.43
C VAL A 7 -1.79 3.11 -12.03
N ILE A 8 -1.67 1.91 -11.50
CA ILE A 8 -2.32 0.72 -12.08
C ILE A 8 -3.82 0.77 -11.85
N ASP A 9 -4.57 0.65 -12.97
CA ASP A 9 -6.03 0.56 -13.01
C ASP A 9 -6.46 -0.87 -13.39
N TYR A 10 -6.85 -1.64 -12.42
CA TYR A 10 -7.52 -2.92 -12.65
C TYR A 10 -9.03 -2.86 -12.35
N GLY A 11 -9.63 -1.66 -12.41
CA GLY A 11 -11.06 -1.43 -12.21
C GLY A 11 -11.47 -1.24 -10.74
N MET A 12 -10.52 -1.25 -9.81
CA MET A 12 -10.76 -1.15 -8.37
C MET A 12 -9.83 -0.10 -7.75
N GLY A 13 -10.38 0.85 -7.02
CA GLY A 13 -9.56 1.82 -6.28
C GLY A 13 -9.97 3.27 -6.46
N ASN A 14 -9.48 4.12 -5.55
CA ASN A 14 -9.64 5.57 -5.61
C ASN A 14 -8.51 6.20 -6.44
N LEU A 15 -8.43 5.79 -7.70
CA LEU A 15 -7.33 6.14 -8.62
C LEU A 15 -7.18 7.64 -8.82
N ARG A 16 -8.32 8.36 -8.89
CA ARG A 16 -8.32 9.82 -9.09
C ARG A 16 -7.65 10.57 -7.92
N SER A 17 -7.91 10.16 -6.69
CA SER A 17 -7.28 10.81 -5.53
C SER A 17 -5.78 10.53 -5.49
N VAL A 18 -5.37 9.30 -5.83
CA VAL A 18 -3.95 8.91 -5.90
C VAL A 18 -3.23 9.70 -6.99
N SER A 19 -3.78 9.73 -8.22
CA SER A 19 -3.15 10.47 -9.32
C SER A 19 -3.06 11.97 -9.03
N LYS A 20 -4.11 12.59 -8.49
CA LYS A 20 -4.11 14.00 -8.12
C LYS A 20 -3.11 14.33 -7.00
N ALA A 21 -2.93 13.46 -6.02
CA ALA A 21 -1.94 13.63 -4.98
C ALA A 21 -0.52 13.55 -5.57
N LEU A 22 -0.25 12.61 -6.49
CA LEU A 22 1.03 12.49 -7.19
C LEU A 22 1.31 13.71 -8.08
N GLU A 23 0.34 14.15 -8.89
CA GLU A 23 0.45 15.36 -9.73
C GLU A 23 0.73 16.61 -8.87
N HIS A 24 0.13 16.70 -7.68
CA HIS A 24 0.33 17.81 -6.76
C HIS A 24 1.76 17.87 -6.21
N VAL A 25 2.33 16.72 -5.81
CA VAL A 25 3.69 16.67 -5.22
C VAL A 25 4.80 16.60 -6.26
N ALA A 26 4.46 16.29 -7.51
CA ALA A 26 5.39 16.15 -8.61
C ALA A 26 4.80 16.73 -9.91
N PRO A 27 4.61 18.07 -10.00
CA PRO A 27 3.96 18.70 -11.17
C PRO A 27 4.72 18.50 -12.47
N GLU A 28 6.03 18.21 -12.40
CA GLU A 28 6.87 17.93 -13.57
C GLU A 28 6.87 16.43 -13.98
N ALA A 29 6.21 15.56 -13.20
CA ALA A 29 6.11 14.14 -13.54
C ALA A 29 4.90 13.86 -14.45
N GLU A 30 5.05 12.90 -15.33
CA GLU A 30 3.92 12.36 -16.11
C GLU A 30 3.25 11.24 -15.32
N VAL A 31 2.07 11.52 -14.75
CA VAL A 31 1.28 10.54 -13.98
C VAL A 31 0.18 9.98 -14.88
N THR A 32 0.25 8.69 -15.19
CA THR A 32 -0.73 8.01 -16.05
C THR A 32 -1.47 6.93 -15.27
N VAL A 33 -2.80 7.06 -15.17
CA VAL A 33 -3.69 5.98 -14.70
C VAL A 33 -3.94 5.04 -15.87
N THR A 34 -3.59 3.77 -15.73
CA THR A 34 -3.59 2.85 -16.88
C THR A 34 -3.94 1.41 -16.53
N SER A 35 -4.68 0.77 -17.42
CA SER A 35 -4.89 -0.68 -17.49
C SER A 35 -4.05 -1.35 -18.59
N ASP A 36 -3.18 -0.61 -19.27
CA ASP A 36 -2.29 -1.11 -20.31
C ASP A 36 -0.97 -1.60 -19.69
N ALA A 37 -0.71 -2.90 -19.80
CA ALA A 37 0.50 -3.55 -19.32
C ALA A 37 1.79 -2.96 -19.93
N GLU A 38 1.75 -2.49 -21.18
CA GLU A 38 2.92 -1.88 -21.83
C GLU A 38 3.23 -0.49 -21.27
N VAL A 39 2.22 0.27 -20.88
CA VAL A 39 2.40 1.56 -20.18
C VAL A 39 3.04 1.31 -18.81
N VAL A 40 2.58 0.29 -18.07
CA VAL A 40 3.19 -0.12 -16.79
C VAL A 40 4.65 -0.51 -16.97
N ARG A 41 4.97 -1.30 -18.03
CA ARG A 41 6.35 -1.71 -18.32
C ARG A 41 7.27 -0.56 -18.68
N ARG A 42 6.77 0.47 -19.36
CA ARG A 42 7.58 1.62 -19.79
C ARG A 42 7.75 2.69 -18.71
N ALA A 43 6.84 2.74 -17.74
CA ALA A 43 6.94 3.70 -16.65
C ALA A 43 8.20 3.49 -15.80
N GLU A 44 8.79 4.58 -15.31
CA GLU A 44 9.95 4.53 -14.42
C GLU A 44 9.57 4.12 -13.00
N ARG A 45 8.34 4.41 -12.57
CA ARG A 45 7.80 4.14 -11.24
C ARG A 45 6.40 3.59 -11.34
N VAL A 46 6.02 2.77 -10.39
CA VAL A 46 4.69 2.16 -10.38
C VAL A 46 4.02 2.37 -9.03
N VAL A 47 2.78 2.82 -9.06
CA VAL A 47 1.89 2.87 -7.89
C VAL A 47 0.79 1.84 -8.09
N PHE A 48 0.64 0.99 -7.10
CA PHE A 48 -0.31 -0.13 -7.09
C PHE A 48 -1.35 0.08 -5.98
N PRO A 49 -2.37 0.89 -6.22
CA PRO A 49 -3.45 1.10 -5.27
C PRO A 49 -4.46 -0.03 -5.34
N GLY A 50 -5.27 -0.15 -4.31
CA GLY A 50 -6.41 -1.07 -4.31
C GLY A 50 -7.48 -0.65 -3.32
N GLN A 51 -8.74 -0.97 -3.64
CA GLN A 51 -9.89 -0.73 -2.77
C GLN A 51 -10.93 -1.81 -3.00
N GLY A 52 -11.67 -2.17 -1.95
CA GLY A 52 -12.67 -3.22 -1.99
C GLY A 52 -12.20 -4.51 -1.33
N ALA A 53 -12.59 -5.64 -1.85
CA ALA A 53 -12.19 -6.96 -1.34
C ALA A 53 -11.03 -7.56 -2.15
N MET A 54 -10.08 -8.19 -1.48
CA MET A 54 -8.91 -8.78 -2.15
C MET A 54 -9.28 -9.82 -3.22
N PRO A 55 -10.28 -10.71 -3.04
CA PRO A 55 -10.70 -11.64 -4.10
C PRO A 55 -11.11 -10.94 -5.39
N ASP A 56 -11.85 -9.84 -5.27
CA ASP A 56 -12.30 -9.08 -6.43
C ASP A 56 -11.13 -8.38 -7.12
N CYS A 57 -10.22 -7.78 -6.34
CA CYS A 57 -9.02 -7.13 -6.86
C CYS A 57 -8.13 -8.11 -7.63
N MET A 58 -7.88 -9.30 -7.09
CA MET A 58 -7.10 -10.34 -7.76
C MET A 58 -7.76 -10.80 -9.07
N ARG A 59 -9.07 -11.05 -9.04
CA ARG A 59 -9.85 -11.44 -10.22
C ARG A 59 -9.80 -10.37 -11.32
N GLU A 60 -10.03 -9.11 -10.99
CA GLU A 60 -10.03 -8.01 -11.95
C GLU A 60 -8.65 -7.76 -12.56
N MET A 61 -7.59 -7.86 -11.75
CA MET A 61 -6.21 -7.78 -12.23
C MET A 61 -5.90 -8.90 -13.24
N ASP A 62 -6.33 -10.14 -12.94
CA ASP A 62 -6.13 -11.30 -13.82
C ASP A 62 -6.95 -11.20 -15.11
N ALA A 63 -8.21 -10.78 -15.00
CA ALA A 63 -9.09 -10.60 -16.15
C ALA A 63 -8.55 -9.57 -17.16
N ARG A 64 -7.76 -8.60 -16.68
CA ARG A 64 -7.10 -7.59 -17.54
C ARG A 64 -5.68 -7.99 -17.98
N GLY A 65 -5.19 -9.16 -17.56
CA GLY A 65 -3.84 -9.63 -17.89
C GLY A 65 -2.71 -8.78 -17.28
N LEU A 66 -2.98 -8.04 -16.19
CA LEU A 66 -2.02 -7.12 -15.59
C LEU A 66 -1.02 -7.79 -14.66
N ARG A 67 -1.30 -9.01 -14.15
CA ARG A 67 -0.45 -9.71 -13.19
C ARG A 67 1.03 -9.80 -13.64
N PRO A 68 1.37 -10.20 -14.89
CA PRO A 68 2.78 -10.26 -15.29
C PRO A 68 3.49 -8.90 -15.23
N ALA A 69 2.84 -7.83 -15.67
CA ALA A 69 3.42 -6.48 -15.65
C ALA A 69 3.58 -5.94 -14.22
N VAL A 70 2.63 -6.26 -13.32
CA VAL A 70 2.72 -5.92 -11.89
C VAL A 70 3.92 -6.63 -11.24
N LEU A 71 4.07 -7.95 -11.47
CA LEU A 71 5.18 -8.73 -10.92
C LEU A 71 6.54 -8.30 -11.49
N GLU A 72 6.61 -7.94 -12.75
CA GLU A 72 7.81 -7.39 -13.38
C GLU A 72 8.20 -6.04 -12.77
N ALA A 73 7.23 -5.13 -12.63
CA ALA A 73 7.43 -3.83 -12.01
C ALA A 73 7.88 -3.95 -10.55
N ALA A 74 7.26 -4.85 -9.78
CA ALA A 74 7.63 -5.12 -8.39
C ALA A 74 9.06 -5.62 -8.22
N ARG A 75 9.66 -6.23 -9.25
CA ARG A 75 11.06 -6.72 -9.23
C ARG A 75 12.10 -5.70 -9.68
N SER A 76 11.70 -4.67 -10.41
CA SER A 76 12.68 -3.89 -11.18
C SER A 76 12.56 -2.37 -11.06
N LYS A 77 11.48 -1.87 -10.43
CA LYS A 77 11.17 -0.43 -10.41
C LYS A 77 10.80 0.03 -9.01
N PRO A 78 11.02 1.31 -8.67
CA PRO A 78 10.40 1.87 -7.47
C PRO A 78 8.89 1.60 -7.50
N PHE A 79 8.42 0.83 -6.52
CA PHE A 79 7.06 0.30 -6.47
C PHE A 79 6.38 0.68 -5.16
N LEU A 80 5.21 1.32 -5.23
CA LEU A 80 4.43 1.74 -4.07
C LEU A 80 3.09 1.01 -4.04
N GLY A 81 2.93 0.07 -3.10
CA GLY A 81 1.63 -0.56 -2.79
C GLY A 81 0.79 0.30 -1.83
N ILE A 82 -0.52 0.47 -2.08
CA ILE A 82 -1.42 1.24 -1.20
C ILE A 82 -2.65 0.40 -0.86
N CYS A 83 -2.92 0.25 0.43
CA CYS A 83 -4.09 -0.44 1.00
C CYS A 83 -4.18 -1.90 0.53
N ILE A 84 -5.18 -2.27 -0.28
CA ILE A 84 -5.27 -3.62 -0.88
C ILE A 84 -4.04 -3.93 -1.74
N GLY A 85 -3.42 -2.93 -2.37
CA GLY A 85 -2.17 -3.10 -3.10
C GLY A 85 -1.01 -3.62 -2.23
N LEU A 86 -0.93 -3.24 -0.95
CA LEU A 86 -0.05 -3.89 0.02
C LEU A 86 -0.46 -5.36 0.24
N GLN A 87 -1.73 -5.61 0.50
CA GLN A 87 -2.22 -6.94 0.85
C GLN A 87 -2.02 -7.96 -0.29
N MET A 88 -2.23 -7.52 -1.53
CA MET A 88 -2.05 -8.37 -2.72
C MET A 88 -0.60 -8.84 -2.92
N LEU A 89 0.41 -8.15 -2.36
CA LEU A 89 1.81 -8.56 -2.46
C LEU A 89 2.15 -9.79 -1.61
N PHE A 90 1.32 -10.14 -0.61
CA PHE A 90 1.54 -11.30 0.26
C PHE A 90 1.10 -12.62 -0.39
N GLU A 91 1.41 -13.76 0.25
CA GLU A 91 1.14 -15.09 -0.28
C GLU A 91 -0.35 -15.44 -0.29
N ARG A 92 -1.09 -15.06 0.77
CA ARG A 92 -2.49 -15.45 0.95
C ARG A 92 -3.25 -14.51 1.89
N SER A 93 -4.54 -14.37 1.66
CA SER A 93 -5.45 -13.62 2.51
C SER A 93 -6.55 -14.52 3.10
N GLU A 94 -6.91 -14.29 4.36
CA GLU A 94 -8.11 -14.86 4.98
C GLU A 94 -9.39 -14.31 4.35
N GLU A 95 -9.34 -13.19 3.64
CA GLU A 95 -10.47 -12.66 2.88
C GLU A 95 -10.77 -13.54 1.67
N GLY A 96 -11.80 -14.38 1.79
CA GLY A 96 -12.19 -15.33 0.76
C GLY A 96 -11.14 -16.43 0.49
N ASP A 97 -10.22 -16.68 1.43
CA ASP A 97 -9.13 -17.65 1.29
C ASP A 97 -8.33 -17.45 -0.01
N THR A 98 -8.03 -16.17 -0.33
CA THR A 98 -7.53 -15.75 -1.64
C THR A 98 -6.01 -15.83 -1.73
N PRO A 99 -5.44 -16.52 -2.75
CA PRO A 99 -4.02 -16.41 -3.07
C PRO A 99 -3.65 -15.00 -3.49
N GLY A 100 -2.52 -14.47 -2.97
CA GLY A 100 -1.96 -13.20 -3.41
C GLY A 100 -0.90 -13.36 -4.51
N LEU A 101 -0.05 -12.35 -4.65
CA LEU A 101 1.04 -12.35 -5.63
C LEU A 101 2.29 -13.11 -5.17
N GLY A 102 2.41 -13.38 -3.86
CA GLY A 102 3.55 -14.09 -3.29
C GLY A 102 4.90 -13.36 -3.45
N VAL A 103 4.87 -12.03 -3.50
CA VAL A 103 6.08 -11.20 -3.54
C VAL A 103 6.74 -11.17 -2.16
N PHE A 104 5.93 -11.10 -1.11
CA PHE A 104 6.39 -11.15 0.27
C PHE A 104 5.88 -12.40 1.00
N PRO A 105 6.72 -13.04 1.81
CA PRO A 105 6.27 -14.12 2.69
C PRO A 105 5.33 -13.58 3.77
N GLY A 106 4.35 -14.40 4.15
CA GLY A 106 3.36 -14.05 5.16
C GLY A 106 1.94 -13.99 4.60
N ARG A 107 1.02 -13.49 5.41
CA ARG A 107 -0.40 -13.55 5.07
C ARG A 107 -1.17 -12.32 5.53
N VAL A 108 -2.33 -12.14 4.94
CA VAL A 108 -3.32 -11.12 5.33
C VAL A 108 -4.34 -11.75 6.25
N LYS A 109 -4.53 -11.18 7.44
CA LYS A 109 -5.43 -11.67 8.48
C LYS A 109 -6.55 -10.69 8.76
N ARG A 110 -7.70 -11.22 9.16
CA ARG A 110 -8.80 -10.40 9.67
C ARG A 110 -8.52 -9.94 11.10
N PHE A 111 -8.91 -8.72 11.45
CA PHE A 111 -8.88 -8.29 12.85
C PHE A 111 -9.75 -9.23 13.70
N PRO A 112 -9.17 -9.90 14.74
CA PRO A 112 -9.87 -10.87 15.54
C PRO A 112 -11.04 -10.23 16.31
N PRO A 113 -12.28 -10.72 16.18
CA PRO A 113 -13.44 -10.13 16.84
C PRO A 113 -13.29 -10.03 18.36
N GLU A 114 -12.66 -11.03 18.97
CA GLU A 114 -12.47 -11.06 20.43
C GLU A 114 -11.46 -10.01 20.89
N ALA A 115 -10.36 -9.79 20.17
CA ALA A 115 -9.42 -8.72 20.48
C ALA A 115 -10.09 -7.34 20.36
N MET A 116 -10.97 -7.16 19.37
CA MET A 116 -11.71 -5.92 19.18
C MET A 116 -12.75 -5.66 20.28
N LYS A 117 -13.37 -6.70 20.84
CA LYS A 117 -14.31 -6.56 21.96
C LYS A 117 -13.64 -6.15 23.26
N HIS A 118 -12.41 -6.64 23.49
CA HIS A 118 -11.65 -6.50 24.74
C HIS A 118 -10.44 -5.57 24.59
N ALA A 119 -10.47 -4.65 23.62
CA ALA A 119 -9.37 -3.72 23.40
C ALA A 119 -9.14 -2.79 24.60
N PRO A 120 -7.89 -2.42 24.90
CA PRO A 120 -7.60 -1.37 25.87
C PRO A 120 -8.35 -0.08 25.51
N GLY A 121 -9.10 0.47 26.46
CA GLY A 121 -9.92 1.67 26.24
C GLY A 121 -11.34 1.41 25.71
N GLY A 122 -11.75 0.14 25.53
CA GLY A 122 -13.08 -0.26 25.17
C GLY A 122 -13.22 -0.90 23.79
N ARG A 123 -14.44 -1.27 23.43
CA ARG A 123 -14.73 -1.97 22.18
C ARG A 123 -14.34 -1.15 20.94
N LEU A 124 -13.53 -1.74 20.08
CA LEU A 124 -13.21 -1.21 18.76
C LEU A 124 -14.09 -1.82 17.66
N LYS A 125 -14.31 -1.06 16.58
CA LYS A 125 -15.10 -1.49 15.42
C LYS A 125 -14.19 -2.05 14.32
N VAL A 126 -14.73 -2.96 13.52
CA VAL A 126 -14.14 -3.36 12.24
C VAL A 126 -15.11 -2.94 11.14
N PRO A 127 -14.67 -2.23 10.12
CA PRO A 127 -13.28 -1.88 9.79
C PRO A 127 -12.64 -0.88 10.76
N HIS A 128 -11.30 -0.95 10.90
CA HIS A 128 -10.49 0.14 11.40
C HIS A 128 -10.61 1.31 10.43
N MET A 129 -11.33 2.36 10.82
CA MET A 129 -11.61 3.51 9.96
C MET A 129 -11.32 4.80 10.72
N GLY A 130 -10.43 5.61 10.18
CA GLY A 130 -10.06 6.90 10.74
C GLY A 130 -8.55 7.13 10.79
N TRP A 131 -8.17 8.15 11.56
CA TRP A 131 -6.80 8.56 11.73
C TRP A 131 -6.12 7.77 12.86
N ASN A 132 -4.96 7.21 12.57
CA ASN A 132 -4.15 6.50 13.57
C ASN A 132 -2.67 6.79 13.37
N GLU A 133 -1.88 6.60 14.43
CA GLU A 133 -0.45 6.83 14.45
C GLU A 133 0.29 5.69 13.76
N VAL A 134 1.35 6.04 13.03
CA VAL A 134 2.27 5.09 12.41
C VAL A 134 3.64 5.28 13.01
N MET A 135 4.12 4.25 13.68
CA MET A 135 5.48 4.17 14.21
C MET A 135 6.39 3.58 13.12
N GLN A 136 7.47 4.29 12.83
CA GLN A 136 8.51 3.88 11.88
C GLN A 136 9.37 2.80 12.55
N ALA A 137 9.40 1.59 11.96
CA ALA A 137 10.18 0.48 12.52
C ALA A 137 11.68 0.61 12.21
N GLU A 138 11.98 1.04 10.98
CA GLU A 138 13.34 1.22 10.48
C GLU A 138 13.48 2.52 9.67
N PRO A 139 14.67 3.14 9.64
CA PRO A 139 14.94 4.27 8.77
C PRO A 139 14.74 3.89 7.28
N HIS A 140 13.95 4.66 6.56
CA HIS A 140 13.72 4.45 5.13
C HIS A 140 13.62 5.80 4.39
N ALA A 141 14.01 5.82 3.10
CA ALA A 141 13.97 7.03 2.29
C ALA A 141 12.56 7.65 2.20
N LEU A 142 11.50 6.83 2.21
CA LEU A 142 10.12 7.30 2.16
C LEU A 142 9.67 7.97 3.47
N TRP A 143 10.34 7.74 4.58
CA TRP A 143 10.09 8.42 5.85
C TRP A 143 10.84 9.76 6.01
N ARG A 144 11.67 10.14 5.03
CA ARG A 144 12.48 11.37 5.14
C ARG A 144 11.61 12.61 5.38
N GLY A 145 11.95 13.37 6.43
CA GLY A 145 11.24 14.59 6.81
C GLY A 145 9.85 14.37 7.42
N ILE A 146 9.47 13.12 7.70
CA ILE A 146 8.23 12.77 8.34
C ILE A 146 8.54 12.35 9.79
N ALA A 147 7.93 13.03 10.76
CA ALA A 147 8.10 12.69 12.17
C ALA A 147 7.57 11.28 12.46
N ASP A 148 8.22 10.57 13.39
CA ASP A 148 7.70 9.32 13.92
C ASP A 148 6.35 9.54 14.62
N ALA A 149 5.54 8.50 14.70
CA ALA A 149 4.18 8.53 15.24
C ALA A 149 3.26 9.56 14.56
N ASN A 150 3.53 9.93 13.30
CA ASN A 150 2.63 10.77 12.53
C ASN A 150 1.33 10.05 12.21
N ARG A 151 0.25 10.79 12.00
CA ARG A 151 -1.09 10.24 11.80
C ARG A 151 -1.41 10.09 10.32
N TYR A 152 -2.00 8.94 9.98
CA TYR A 152 -2.47 8.60 8.63
C TYR A 152 -3.90 8.09 8.66
N TYR A 153 -4.58 8.16 7.52
CA TYR A 153 -5.93 7.70 7.38
C TYR A 153 -5.99 6.22 6.98
N PHE A 154 -6.71 5.43 7.77
CA PHE A 154 -6.93 4.00 7.58
C PHE A 154 -8.39 3.71 7.25
N VAL A 155 -8.64 2.69 6.44
CA VAL A 155 -9.95 2.07 6.23
C VAL A 155 -9.76 0.61 5.79
N HIS A 156 -9.71 -0.33 6.75
CA HIS A 156 -9.46 -1.74 6.44
C HIS A 156 -10.00 -2.68 7.54
N SER A 157 -10.38 -3.89 7.13
CA SER A 157 -10.83 -4.97 8.02
C SER A 157 -9.79 -6.08 8.20
N TYR A 158 -8.75 -6.06 7.35
CA TYR A 158 -7.66 -7.03 7.31
C TYR A 158 -6.33 -6.30 7.42
N TYR A 159 -5.33 -6.97 7.97
CA TYR A 159 -3.96 -6.45 8.13
C TYR A 159 -2.95 -7.50 7.71
N VAL A 160 -1.73 -7.11 7.36
CA VAL A 160 -0.68 -8.03 6.98
C VAL A 160 0.09 -8.53 8.21
N GLU A 161 0.36 -9.83 8.24
CA GLU A 161 1.30 -10.47 9.14
C GLU A 161 2.52 -10.85 8.30
N ALA A 162 3.58 -10.03 8.41
CA ALA A 162 4.83 -10.25 7.69
C ALA A 162 5.50 -11.55 8.12
N GLY A 163 5.99 -12.32 7.16
CA GLY A 163 6.66 -13.60 7.43
C GLY A 163 8.01 -13.43 8.12
N THR A 164 8.66 -12.27 7.97
CA THR A 164 9.91 -11.91 8.64
C THR A 164 9.85 -10.50 9.19
N PRO A 165 10.50 -10.22 10.34
CA PRO A 165 10.53 -8.89 10.94
C PRO A 165 11.19 -7.83 10.05
N GLU A 166 12.16 -8.22 9.22
CA GLU A 166 12.93 -7.33 8.34
C GLU A 166 12.06 -6.65 7.27
N LEU A 167 10.90 -7.23 6.96
CA LEU A 167 9.93 -6.61 6.06
C LEU A 167 9.21 -5.42 6.67
N VAL A 168 9.15 -5.33 8.01
CA VAL A 168 8.32 -4.33 8.69
C VAL A 168 8.98 -2.96 8.65
N ALA A 169 8.46 -2.06 7.84
CA ALA A 169 8.89 -0.65 7.77
C ALA A 169 8.10 0.27 8.71
N GLY A 170 6.92 -0.17 9.15
CA GLY A 170 6.10 0.59 10.10
C GLY A 170 4.95 -0.22 10.66
N TYR A 171 4.55 0.14 11.86
CA TYR A 171 3.43 -0.49 12.57
C TYR A 171 2.49 0.57 13.17
N SER A 172 1.28 0.15 13.45
CA SER A 172 0.27 0.94 14.13
C SER A 172 -0.40 0.10 15.22
N VAL A 173 -1.17 0.71 16.11
CA VAL A 173 -1.86 0.00 17.18
C VAL A 173 -3.37 0.13 17.01
N TYR A 174 -4.05 -1.01 16.92
CA TYR A 174 -5.52 -1.08 16.93
C TYR A 174 -5.94 -2.36 17.67
N ALA A 175 -6.23 -2.24 18.96
CA ALA A 175 -6.29 -3.27 20.00
C ALA A 175 -4.94 -3.97 20.28
N PHE A 176 -4.12 -4.16 19.28
CA PHE A 176 -2.77 -4.71 19.33
C PHE A 176 -1.90 -4.08 18.23
N PRO A 177 -0.57 -4.17 18.32
CA PRO A 177 0.32 -3.73 17.24
C PRO A 177 0.11 -4.57 15.98
N PHE A 178 -0.01 -3.93 14.81
CA PHE A 178 -0.09 -4.59 13.51
C PHE A 178 0.82 -3.90 12.48
N THR A 179 1.35 -4.66 11.54
CA THR A 179 2.17 -4.14 10.44
C THR A 179 1.30 -3.28 9.51
N CYS A 180 1.69 -2.02 9.31
CA CYS A 180 0.99 -1.10 8.43
C CYS A 180 1.85 -0.52 7.32
N ALA A 181 3.16 -0.80 7.32
CA ALA A 181 4.06 -0.53 6.22
C ALA A 181 5.11 -1.64 6.11
N VAL A 182 5.46 -2.01 4.89
CA VAL A 182 6.54 -2.95 4.58
C VAL A 182 7.48 -2.37 3.55
N ALA A 183 8.76 -2.76 3.61
CA ALA A 183 9.77 -2.36 2.65
C ALA A 183 10.74 -3.50 2.38
N GLN A 184 11.09 -3.70 1.12
CA GLN A 184 12.17 -4.56 0.70
C GLN A 184 12.66 -4.12 -0.68
N ASP A 185 13.96 -3.95 -0.85
CA ASP A 185 14.59 -3.57 -2.11
C ASP A 185 13.93 -2.32 -2.73
N ASN A 186 13.27 -2.48 -3.87
CA ASN A 186 12.59 -1.43 -4.62
C ASN A 186 11.09 -1.30 -4.30
N ILE A 187 10.58 -2.03 -3.33
CA ILE A 187 9.17 -1.99 -2.94
C ILE A 187 9.00 -1.30 -1.59
N PHE A 188 8.06 -0.37 -1.53
CA PHE A 188 7.49 0.15 -0.29
C PHE A 188 5.98 0.01 -0.38
N ALA A 189 5.33 -0.51 0.66
CA ALA A 189 3.88 -0.65 0.61
C ALA A 189 3.23 -0.34 1.97
N VAL A 190 2.07 0.32 1.94
CA VAL A 190 1.39 0.86 3.11
C VAL A 190 -0.08 0.44 3.18
N GLN A 191 -0.59 0.20 4.40
CA GLN A 191 -2.00 -0.12 4.65
C GLN A 191 -2.88 1.13 4.66
N PHE A 192 -2.34 2.25 5.07
CA PHE A 192 -3.04 3.53 5.09
C PHE A 192 -3.10 4.17 3.69
N HIS A 193 -3.85 5.25 3.59
CA HIS A 193 -4.05 6.00 2.36
C HIS A 193 -3.24 7.31 2.38
N PRO A 194 -2.02 7.36 1.81
CA PRO A 194 -1.22 8.58 1.81
C PRO A 194 -1.93 9.73 1.08
N GLU A 195 -2.70 9.43 0.03
CA GLU A 195 -3.50 10.43 -0.72
C GLU A 195 -4.64 11.06 0.10
N LYS A 196 -4.95 10.49 1.28
CA LYS A 196 -5.94 11.01 2.24
C LYS A 196 -5.31 11.46 3.55
N SER A 197 -3.99 11.46 3.66
CA SER A 197 -3.26 11.65 4.91
C SER A 197 -2.57 13.02 5.00
N GLN A 198 -3.14 14.03 4.38
CA GLN A 198 -2.72 15.43 4.47
C GLN A 198 -1.18 15.58 4.22
N THR A 199 -0.51 16.41 5.02
CA THR A 199 0.91 16.75 4.83
C THR A 199 1.83 15.53 4.92
N ALA A 200 1.59 14.62 5.89
CA ALA A 200 2.44 13.42 6.06
C ALA A 200 2.30 12.47 4.86
N GLY A 201 1.08 12.28 4.37
CA GLY A 201 0.84 11.46 3.18
C GLY A 201 1.43 12.05 1.92
N LEU A 202 1.28 13.38 1.72
CA LEU A 202 1.88 14.06 0.58
C LEU A 202 3.42 14.02 0.64
N ALA A 203 4.03 14.17 1.83
CA ALA A 203 5.47 14.04 1.99
C ALA A 203 5.97 12.63 1.62
N LEU A 204 5.24 11.57 2.02
CA LEU A 204 5.56 10.19 1.64
C LEU A 204 5.50 10.01 0.12
N LEU A 205 4.46 10.54 -0.54
CA LEU A 205 4.34 10.49 -2.00
C LEU A 205 5.45 11.26 -2.70
N ALA A 206 5.83 12.45 -2.21
CA ALA A 206 6.94 13.24 -2.73
C ALA A 206 8.28 12.48 -2.59
N ASN A 207 8.51 11.83 -1.44
CA ASN A 207 9.68 10.99 -1.23
C ASN A 207 9.69 9.81 -2.21
N PHE A 208 8.55 9.16 -2.46
CA PHE A 208 8.45 8.08 -3.44
C PHE A 208 8.83 8.53 -4.85
N VAL A 209 8.40 9.72 -5.29
CA VAL A 209 8.72 10.26 -6.62
C VAL A 209 10.24 10.41 -6.83
N THR A 210 10.97 10.73 -5.77
CA THR A 210 12.43 10.97 -5.84
C THR A 210 13.26 9.77 -5.36
N TRP A 211 12.62 8.74 -4.82
CA TRP A 211 13.29 7.57 -4.27
C TRP A 211 14.07 6.80 -5.34
N LYS A 212 15.30 6.43 -5.01
CA LYS A 212 16.18 5.56 -5.78
C LYS A 212 16.58 4.42 -4.85
N PRO A 213 15.93 3.25 -4.95
CA PRO A 213 16.22 2.07 -4.14
C PRO A 213 17.58 1.47 -4.45
#